data_8ae3eb680a7657e8078f3627d5d4e61c
#
_entry.id   8ae3eb680a7657e8078f3627d5d4e61c
#
_cell.length_a   1.000
_cell.length_b   1.000
_cell.length_c   1.000
_cell.angle_alpha   90.00
_cell.angle_beta   90.00
_cell.angle_gamma   90.00
#
_symmetry.space_group_name_H-M   'P 1'
#
loop_
_entity.id
_entity.type
_entity.pdbx_description
1 polymer ?
#
loop_
_entity_poly.entity_id
_entity_poly.type
_entity_poly.pdbx_seq_one_letter_code
_entity_poly.pdbx_strand_id
1 'polypeptide(L)'
;TVKQVLIDEGQRVSRGQLLAIMDDRTARNAYLAALSMRRQIEDAYKRKKQLHDNGSLPEIQWVDAISKLQQAVSSEQIAKKSLDDTKLYAPFSGVISKKNIDVGQNMMPSEFAFKLVNINQVKVNISIPEDEIAQFRIGQSAIIKVSALNGRMFDGRICEKGVSADVMSRSYDLKIIIDNKDGKLMPGMICEVSICKLESMTVLVLPASVIQLDDKNKQFVWINADGKAEKRMVTTSLQTNKGIIITDGLSEGDEVVVEGQQKVSEHVSLKIKR
;
A
#
# COMPACT_ATOMS: atom_id res chain seq x y z
N THR A 1 -1.42 -30.01 -21.71
CA THR A 1 -1.30 -30.89 -20.56
C THR A 1 -0.12 -30.46 -19.69
N VAL A 2 -0.26 -30.53 -18.38
CA VAL A 2 0.79 -30.23 -17.39
C VAL A 2 1.72 -31.39 -17.26
N LYS A 3 3.02 -31.14 -17.45
CA LYS A 3 4.07 -32.19 -17.35
C LYS A 3 4.65 -32.24 -15.94
N GLN A 4 4.88 -31.08 -15.33
CA GLN A 4 5.50 -31.00 -14.01
C GLN A 4 5.07 -29.71 -13.28
N VAL A 5 4.83 -29.80 -11.99
CA VAL A 5 4.62 -28.66 -11.08
C VAL A 5 5.75 -28.66 -10.07
N LEU A 6 6.42 -27.51 -9.90
CA LEU A 6 7.67 -27.40 -9.12
C LEU A 6 7.48 -26.68 -7.79
N ILE A 7 6.27 -26.19 -7.52
CA ILE A 7 5.98 -25.37 -6.35
C ILE A 7 4.63 -25.76 -5.73
N ASP A 8 4.47 -25.45 -4.45
CA ASP A 8 3.24 -25.67 -3.68
C ASP A 8 2.64 -24.36 -3.14
N GLU A 9 1.39 -24.44 -2.65
CA GLU A 9 0.72 -23.34 -1.96
C GLU A 9 1.51 -22.93 -0.71
N GLY A 10 1.54 -21.64 -0.44
CA GLY A 10 2.30 -21.06 0.67
C GLY A 10 3.79 -20.88 0.39
N GLN A 11 4.32 -21.44 -0.69
CA GLN A 11 5.74 -21.33 -1.01
C GLN A 11 6.11 -19.92 -1.50
N ARG A 12 7.25 -19.40 -1.03
CA ARG A 12 7.84 -18.15 -1.50
C ARG A 12 8.65 -18.41 -2.77
N VAL A 13 8.44 -17.56 -3.77
CA VAL A 13 9.11 -17.65 -5.07
C VAL A 13 9.77 -16.32 -5.44
N SER A 14 10.86 -16.39 -6.19
CA SER A 14 11.58 -15.23 -6.71
C SER A 14 11.14 -14.92 -8.16
N ARG A 15 11.25 -13.66 -8.58
CA ARG A 15 11.00 -13.28 -9.97
C ARG A 15 11.84 -14.11 -10.93
N GLY A 16 11.22 -14.66 -11.98
CA GLY A 16 11.85 -15.52 -12.95
C GLY A 16 12.04 -16.98 -12.50
N GLN A 17 11.59 -17.36 -11.33
CA GLN A 17 11.60 -18.74 -10.87
C GLN A 17 10.61 -19.57 -11.69
N LEU A 18 11.04 -20.76 -12.15
CA LEU A 18 10.19 -21.71 -12.86
C LEU A 18 9.18 -22.35 -11.90
N LEU A 19 7.91 -22.28 -12.23
CA LEU A 19 6.78 -22.74 -11.41
C LEU A 19 6.20 -24.06 -11.91
N ALA A 20 6.03 -24.16 -13.23
CA ALA A 20 5.50 -25.37 -13.86
C ALA A 20 6.01 -25.51 -15.30
N ILE A 21 5.95 -26.73 -15.81
CA ILE A 21 6.29 -27.09 -17.19
C ILE A 21 5.07 -27.76 -17.82
N MET A 22 4.64 -27.23 -18.96
CA MET A 22 3.61 -27.83 -19.80
C MET A 22 4.25 -28.85 -20.76
N ASP A 23 3.42 -29.69 -21.39
CA ASP A 23 3.92 -30.55 -22.47
C ASP A 23 4.39 -29.72 -23.66
N ASP A 24 5.68 -29.76 -23.91
CA ASP A 24 6.40 -28.94 -24.88
C ASP A 24 6.64 -29.64 -26.24
N ARG A 25 6.23 -30.90 -26.39
CA ARG A 25 6.58 -31.71 -27.58
C ARG A 25 6.14 -31.06 -28.89
N THR A 26 4.88 -30.66 -28.98
CA THR A 26 4.34 -30.02 -30.19
C THR A 26 4.99 -28.66 -30.46
N ALA A 27 5.12 -27.81 -29.45
CA ALA A 27 5.74 -26.48 -29.57
C ALA A 27 7.22 -26.58 -29.93
N ARG A 28 7.94 -27.54 -29.36
CA ARG A 28 9.35 -27.81 -29.67
C ARG A 28 9.53 -28.24 -31.12
N ASN A 29 8.70 -29.17 -31.62
CA ASN A 29 8.78 -29.61 -33.01
C ASN A 29 8.43 -28.48 -33.98
N ALA A 30 7.45 -27.67 -33.69
CA ALA A 30 7.11 -26.48 -34.48
C ALA A 30 8.25 -25.46 -34.51
N TYR A 31 8.92 -25.21 -33.38
CA TYR A 31 10.09 -24.35 -33.30
C TYR A 31 11.26 -24.89 -34.14
N LEU A 32 11.57 -26.20 -34.06
CA LEU A 32 12.64 -26.82 -34.83
C LEU A 32 12.38 -26.76 -36.34
N ALA A 33 11.13 -26.95 -36.77
CA ALA A 33 10.73 -26.82 -38.17
C ALA A 33 10.91 -25.36 -38.66
N ALA A 34 10.42 -24.38 -37.90
CA ALA A 34 10.56 -22.97 -38.25
C ALA A 34 12.04 -22.52 -38.26
N LEU A 35 12.84 -22.99 -37.32
CA LEU A 35 14.28 -22.73 -37.25
C LEU A 35 15.03 -23.28 -38.50
N SER A 36 14.67 -24.50 -38.93
CA SER A 36 15.26 -25.13 -40.13
C SER A 36 14.91 -24.35 -41.40
N MET A 37 13.65 -23.91 -41.53
CA MET A 37 13.19 -23.09 -42.64
C MET A 37 13.89 -21.72 -42.67
N ARG A 38 14.03 -21.05 -41.49
CA ARG A 38 14.79 -19.81 -41.43
C ARG A 38 16.23 -19.99 -41.91
N ARG A 39 16.91 -21.02 -41.44
CA ARG A 39 18.29 -21.30 -41.86
C ARG A 39 18.40 -21.49 -43.37
N GLN A 40 17.50 -22.25 -43.97
CA GLN A 40 17.48 -22.46 -45.43
C GLN A 40 17.30 -21.15 -46.20
N ILE A 41 16.37 -20.31 -45.77
CA ILE A 41 16.09 -19.01 -46.40
C ILE A 41 17.25 -18.03 -46.15
N GLU A 42 17.85 -18.03 -44.96
CA GLU A 42 19.05 -17.22 -44.67
C GLU A 42 20.23 -17.56 -45.56
N ASP A 43 20.45 -18.84 -45.82
CA ASP A 43 21.53 -19.27 -46.75
C ASP A 43 21.22 -18.87 -48.21
N ALA A 44 19.97 -18.94 -48.63
CA ALA A 44 19.54 -18.43 -49.93
C ALA A 44 19.70 -16.91 -50.04
N TYR A 45 19.32 -16.18 -48.97
CA TYR A 45 19.51 -14.74 -48.89
C TYR A 45 20.98 -14.34 -48.97
N LYS A 46 21.90 -15.02 -48.26
CA LYS A 46 23.33 -14.74 -48.30
C LYS A 46 23.88 -14.88 -49.71
N ARG A 47 23.51 -15.94 -50.47
CA ARG A 47 23.89 -16.11 -51.86
C ARG A 47 23.35 -15.01 -52.79
N LYS A 48 22.05 -14.66 -52.61
CA LYS A 48 21.45 -13.58 -53.40
C LYS A 48 22.06 -12.23 -53.08
N LYS A 49 22.43 -11.99 -51.82
CA LYS A 49 23.13 -10.77 -51.41
C LYS A 49 24.45 -10.59 -52.14
N GLN A 50 25.26 -11.65 -52.26
CA GLN A 50 26.52 -11.60 -53.01
C GLN A 50 26.29 -11.25 -54.47
N LEU A 51 25.24 -11.79 -55.11
CA LEU A 51 24.89 -11.47 -56.50
C LEU A 51 24.41 -10.04 -56.66
N HIS A 52 23.63 -9.53 -55.69
CA HIS A 52 23.16 -8.16 -55.68
C HIS A 52 24.33 -7.16 -55.48
N ASP A 53 25.22 -7.44 -54.55
CA ASP A 53 26.38 -6.60 -54.25
C ASP A 53 27.33 -6.52 -55.48
N ASN A 54 27.33 -7.54 -56.34
CA ASN A 54 28.08 -7.58 -57.60
C ASN A 54 27.27 -7.01 -58.79
N GLY A 55 26.10 -6.44 -58.57
CA GLY A 55 25.27 -5.89 -59.65
C GLY A 55 24.60 -6.93 -60.57
N SER A 56 24.64 -8.23 -60.21
CA SER A 56 24.16 -9.34 -61.05
C SER A 56 22.74 -9.82 -60.68
N LEU A 57 22.04 -9.19 -59.72
CA LEU A 57 20.70 -9.57 -59.30
C LEU A 57 19.73 -8.40 -59.54
N PRO A 58 18.57 -8.65 -60.23
CA PRO A 58 17.52 -7.64 -60.38
C PRO A 58 16.95 -7.22 -59.00
N GLU A 59 16.65 -5.92 -58.86
CA GLU A 59 16.15 -5.33 -57.60
C GLU A 59 14.89 -6.04 -57.07
N ILE A 60 13.97 -6.42 -57.92
CA ILE A 60 12.75 -7.15 -57.55
C ILE A 60 13.04 -8.49 -56.85
N GLN A 61 14.11 -9.20 -57.32
CA GLN A 61 14.51 -10.46 -56.70
C GLN A 61 15.25 -10.26 -55.39
N TRP A 62 15.92 -9.11 -55.26
CA TRP A 62 16.55 -8.71 -53.99
C TRP A 62 15.49 -8.41 -52.92
N VAL A 63 14.51 -7.59 -53.25
CA VAL A 63 13.38 -7.26 -52.34
C VAL A 63 12.62 -8.53 -51.96
N ASP A 64 12.35 -9.46 -52.89
CA ASP A 64 11.72 -10.75 -52.58
C ASP A 64 12.57 -11.57 -51.58
N ALA A 65 13.90 -11.58 -51.72
CA ALA A 65 14.77 -12.29 -50.80
C ALA A 65 14.74 -11.73 -49.39
N ILE A 66 14.73 -10.39 -49.26
CA ILE A 66 14.59 -9.70 -47.95
C ILE A 66 13.24 -10.06 -47.33
N SER A 67 12.17 -9.97 -48.10
CA SER A 67 10.81 -10.23 -47.60
C SER A 67 10.64 -11.67 -47.09
N LYS A 68 11.20 -12.64 -47.84
CA LYS A 68 11.20 -14.06 -47.44
C LYS A 68 12.01 -14.30 -46.16
N LEU A 69 13.17 -13.66 -46.02
CA LEU A 69 13.97 -13.76 -44.80
C LEU A 69 13.21 -13.21 -43.61
N GLN A 70 12.61 -12.02 -43.77
CA GLN A 70 11.82 -11.40 -42.71
C GLN A 70 10.63 -12.27 -42.27
N GLN A 71 9.91 -12.87 -43.22
CA GLN A 71 8.83 -13.80 -42.95
C GLN A 71 9.29 -15.03 -42.16
N ALA A 72 10.43 -15.62 -42.57
CA ALA A 72 10.98 -16.80 -41.89
C ALA A 72 11.46 -16.49 -40.47
N VAL A 73 12.07 -15.32 -40.26
CA VAL A 73 12.46 -14.83 -38.93
C VAL A 73 11.25 -14.64 -38.03
N SER A 74 10.19 -14.01 -38.55
CA SER A 74 8.95 -13.81 -37.80
C SER A 74 8.30 -15.15 -37.43
N SER A 75 8.25 -16.10 -38.35
CA SER A 75 7.70 -17.43 -38.10
C SER A 75 8.47 -18.20 -37.02
N GLU A 76 9.80 -18.11 -37.02
CA GLU A 76 10.64 -18.73 -35.99
C GLU A 76 10.39 -18.06 -34.63
N GLN A 77 10.29 -16.72 -34.56
CA GLN A 77 10.04 -16.00 -33.33
C GLN A 77 8.68 -16.39 -32.71
N ILE A 78 7.64 -16.54 -33.52
CA ILE A 78 6.33 -17.00 -33.05
C ILE A 78 6.41 -18.42 -32.49
N ALA A 79 7.05 -19.34 -33.21
CA ALA A 79 7.21 -20.71 -32.75
C ALA A 79 8.07 -20.81 -31.48
N LYS A 80 9.13 -19.99 -31.38
CA LYS A 80 9.98 -19.90 -30.19
C LYS A 80 9.18 -19.40 -29.00
N LYS A 81 8.38 -18.34 -29.19
CA LYS A 81 7.53 -17.83 -28.11
C LYS A 81 6.55 -18.90 -27.64
N SER A 82 5.90 -19.63 -28.53
CA SER A 82 5.02 -20.74 -28.15
C SER A 82 5.73 -21.83 -27.36
N LEU A 83 6.99 -22.11 -27.65
CA LEU A 83 7.82 -23.03 -26.87
C LEU A 83 8.19 -22.44 -25.50
N ASP A 84 8.55 -21.17 -25.45
CA ASP A 84 8.88 -20.49 -24.18
C ASP A 84 7.65 -20.42 -23.26
N ASP A 85 6.45 -20.20 -23.82
CA ASP A 85 5.17 -20.15 -23.09
C ASP A 85 4.74 -21.51 -22.51
N THR A 86 5.41 -22.61 -22.87
CA THR A 86 5.20 -23.92 -22.19
C THR A 86 5.82 -23.96 -20.80
N LYS A 87 6.64 -22.99 -20.43
CA LYS A 87 7.26 -22.86 -19.12
C LYS A 87 6.67 -21.67 -18.40
N LEU A 88 6.03 -21.91 -17.27
CA LEU A 88 5.48 -20.86 -16.44
C LEU A 88 6.52 -20.35 -15.45
N TYR A 89 6.80 -19.04 -15.51
CA TYR A 89 7.72 -18.37 -14.59
C TYR A 89 6.98 -17.36 -13.73
N ALA A 90 7.51 -17.11 -12.51
CA ALA A 90 7.01 -16.06 -11.63
C ALA A 90 7.31 -14.65 -12.22
N PRO A 91 6.30 -13.82 -12.49
CA PRO A 91 6.51 -12.47 -13.05
C PRO A 91 7.13 -11.50 -12.04
N PHE A 92 6.94 -11.75 -10.74
CA PHE A 92 7.52 -10.99 -9.63
C PHE A 92 7.77 -11.92 -8.44
N SER A 93 8.54 -11.46 -7.45
CA SER A 93 8.79 -12.21 -6.22
C SER A 93 7.59 -12.09 -5.28
N GLY A 94 7.16 -13.22 -4.68
CA GLY A 94 5.97 -13.25 -3.83
C GLY A 94 5.75 -14.61 -3.20
N VAL A 95 4.50 -14.85 -2.78
CA VAL A 95 4.04 -16.12 -2.22
C VAL A 95 2.90 -16.67 -3.06
N ILE A 96 2.90 -17.95 -3.31
CA ILE A 96 1.81 -18.64 -4.00
C ILE A 96 0.63 -18.76 -3.03
N SER A 97 -0.43 -18.00 -3.31
CA SER A 97 -1.63 -18.00 -2.45
C SER A 97 -2.63 -19.09 -2.82
N LYS A 98 -2.63 -19.52 -4.10
CA LYS A 98 -3.44 -20.64 -4.59
C LYS A 98 -2.74 -21.34 -5.75
N LYS A 99 -2.88 -22.65 -5.79
CA LYS A 99 -2.47 -23.54 -6.89
C LYS A 99 -3.73 -24.21 -7.45
N ASN A 100 -3.99 -24.01 -8.73
CA ASN A 100 -5.12 -24.61 -9.44
C ASN A 100 -4.64 -25.47 -10.62
N ILE A 101 -3.54 -26.18 -10.42
CA ILE A 101 -2.85 -26.94 -11.45
C ILE A 101 -2.24 -28.20 -10.85
N ASP A 102 -2.48 -29.34 -11.49
CA ASP A 102 -1.90 -30.63 -11.13
C ASP A 102 -1.26 -31.33 -12.32
N VAL A 103 -0.29 -32.20 -12.04
CA VAL A 103 0.40 -32.97 -13.08
C VAL A 103 -0.59 -33.87 -13.82
N GLY A 104 -0.55 -33.84 -15.15
CA GLY A 104 -1.47 -34.58 -16.01
C GLY A 104 -2.75 -33.84 -16.38
N GLN A 105 -3.06 -32.72 -15.72
CA GLN A 105 -4.24 -31.90 -16.01
C GLN A 105 -4.11 -31.19 -17.37
N ASN A 106 -5.24 -31.07 -18.08
CA ASN A 106 -5.35 -30.20 -19.24
C ASN A 106 -5.88 -28.85 -18.80
N MET A 107 -5.05 -27.81 -18.97
CA MET A 107 -5.43 -26.43 -18.66
C MET A 107 -6.02 -25.73 -19.89
N MET A 108 -7.11 -24.99 -19.67
CA MET A 108 -7.65 -24.07 -20.68
C MET A 108 -6.97 -22.69 -20.54
N PRO A 109 -6.83 -21.92 -21.64
CA PRO A 109 -6.21 -20.59 -21.61
C PRO A 109 -6.91 -19.57 -20.68
N SER A 110 -8.19 -19.82 -20.34
CA SER A 110 -8.98 -18.98 -19.42
C SER A 110 -8.80 -19.31 -17.95
N GLU A 111 -8.14 -20.42 -17.61
CA GLU A 111 -7.94 -20.86 -16.24
C GLU A 111 -6.62 -20.30 -15.68
N PHE A 112 -6.66 -19.86 -14.43
CA PHE A 112 -5.42 -19.49 -13.74
C PHE A 112 -4.74 -20.73 -13.15
N ALA A 113 -3.43 -20.87 -13.40
CA ALA A 113 -2.62 -21.94 -12.83
C ALA A 113 -2.21 -21.65 -11.38
N PHE A 114 -1.76 -20.43 -11.13
CA PHE A 114 -1.29 -19.98 -9.83
C PHE A 114 -1.81 -18.58 -9.53
N LYS A 115 -2.08 -18.33 -8.25
CA LYS A 115 -2.30 -16.98 -7.73
C LYS A 115 -1.06 -16.56 -6.94
N LEU A 116 -0.25 -15.69 -7.52
CA LEU A 116 0.94 -15.12 -6.88
C LEU A 116 0.57 -13.78 -6.24
N VAL A 117 0.94 -13.59 -4.98
CA VAL A 117 0.71 -12.35 -4.23
C VAL A 117 2.03 -11.79 -3.71
N ASN A 118 2.20 -10.50 -3.85
CA ASN A 118 3.30 -9.79 -3.19
C ASN A 118 2.85 -9.42 -1.78
N ILE A 119 3.49 -10.01 -0.78
CA ILE A 119 3.19 -9.76 0.63
C ILE A 119 4.24 -8.89 1.32
N ASN A 120 5.26 -8.38 0.61
CA ASN A 120 6.27 -7.50 1.21
C ASN A 120 5.66 -6.17 1.68
N GLN A 121 4.61 -5.73 0.99
CA GLN A 121 3.76 -4.63 1.39
C GLN A 121 2.31 -5.09 1.32
N VAL A 122 1.54 -4.77 2.33
CA VAL A 122 0.10 -5.02 2.37
C VAL A 122 -0.66 -3.70 2.42
N LYS A 123 -1.84 -3.69 1.80
CA LYS A 123 -2.75 -2.55 1.85
C LYS A 123 -3.95 -2.92 2.72
N VAL A 124 -4.22 -2.08 3.71
CA VAL A 124 -5.45 -2.14 4.49
C VAL A 124 -6.46 -1.21 3.82
N ASN A 125 -7.64 -1.75 3.50
CA ASN A 125 -8.75 -0.98 2.97
C ASN A 125 -9.71 -0.66 4.11
N ILE A 126 -10.04 0.61 4.28
CA ILE A 126 -11.03 1.08 5.25
C ILE A 126 -12.02 1.98 4.54
N SER A 127 -13.28 1.91 4.97
CA SER A 127 -14.35 2.75 4.47
C SER A 127 -14.59 3.88 5.46
N ILE A 128 -14.52 5.12 5.01
CA ILE A 128 -14.67 6.34 5.80
C ILE A 128 -15.95 7.05 5.39
N PRO A 129 -16.82 7.43 6.32
CA PRO A 129 -18.03 8.22 6.04
C PRO A 129 -17.71 9.53 5.31
N GLU A 130 -18.67 10.02 4.53
CA GLU A 130 -18.53 11.23 3.70
C GLU A 130 -18.21 12.48 4.53
N ASP A 131 -18.79 12.61 5.69
CA ASP A 131 -18.58 13.75 6.62
C ASP A 131 -17.18 13.79 7.23
N GLU A 132 -16.48 12.65 7.29
CA GLU A 132 -15.14 12.55 7.88
C GLU A 132 -14.01 12.55 6.85
N ILE A 133 -14.28 12.19 5.60
CA ILE A 133 -13.22 11.95 4.58
C ILE A 133 -12.33 13.20 4.35
N ALA A 134 -12.87 14.40 4.52
CA ALA A 134 -12.13 15.66 4.35
C ALA A 134 -10.95 15.82 5.32
N GLN A 135 -11.01 15.18 6.49
CA GLN A 135 -10.00 15.27 7.55
C GLN A 135 -8.75 14.44 7.24
N PHE A 136 -8.81 13.49 6.30
CA PHE A 136 -7.72 12.58 5.99
C PHE A 136 -6.93 13.02 4.76
N ARG A 137 -5.59 12.92 4.85
CA ARG A 137 -4.66 13.30 3.79
C ARG A 137 -3.74 12.13 3.42
N ILE A 138 -3.36 12.06 2.16
CA ILE A 138 -2.34 11.11 1.70
C ILE A 138 -1.02 11.42 2.42
N GLY A 139 -0.31 10.36 2.85
CA GLY A 139 0.91 10.46 3.63
C GLY A 139 0.72 10.48 5.15
N GLN A 140 -0.51 10.66 5.63
CA GLN A 140 -0.83 10.66 7.07
C GLN A 140 -0.54 9.30 7.69
N SER A 141 0.05 9.31 8.89
CA SER A 141 0.40 8.11 9.64
C SER A 141 -0.83 7.46 10.27
N ALA A 142 -0.83 6.13 10.29
CA ALA A 142 -1.85 5.32 10.93
C ALA A 142 -1.19 4.18 11.71
N ILE A 143 -1.82 3.76 12.80
CA ILE A 143 -1.43 2.59 13.60
C ILE A 143 -2.46 1.50 13.33
N ILE A 144 -1.98 0.33 12.94
CA ILE A 144 -2.80 -0.81 12.57
C ILE A 144 -2.58 -1.92 13.61
N LYS A 145 -3.62 -2.28 14.34
CA LYS A 145 -3.61 -3.35 15.32
C LYS A 145 -4.25 -4.60 14.73
N VAL A 146 -3.53 -5.71 14.69
CA VAL A 146 -3.98 -6.96 14.09
C VAL A 146 -4.29 -7.99 15.17
N SER A 147 -5.56 -8.31 15.36
CA SER A 147 -6.02 -9.23 16.41
C SER A 147 -5.47 -10.64 16.22
N ALA A 148 -5.38 -11.12 14.98
CA ALA A 148 -4.83 -12.44 14.64
C ALA A 148 -3.34 -12.60 15.01
N LEU A 149 -2.62 -11.51 15.26
CA LEU A 149 -1.23 -11.47 15.69
C LEU A 149 -1.08 -11.02 17.16
N ASN A 150 -1.98 -11.47 18.03
CA ASN A 150 -2.01 -11.12 19.47
C ASN A 150 -2.05 -9.61 19.72
N GLY A 151 -2.76 -8.86 18.87
CA GLY A 151 -2.88 -7.41 19.01
C GLY A 151 -1.60 -6.63 18.64
N ARG A 152 -0.70 -7.23 17.89
CA ARG A 152 0.52 -6.55 17.41
C ARG A 152 0.16 -5.32 16.59
N MET A 153 0.90 -4.25 16.83
CA MET A 153 0.74 -2.97 16.14
C MET A 153 1.76 -2.85 14.99
N PHE A 154 1.31 -2.23 13.91
CA PHE A 154 2.11 -1.94 12.73
C PHE A 154 1.91 -0.47 12.34
N ASP A 155 2.98 0.18 11.93
CA ASP A 155 2.92 1.53 11.40
C ASP A 155 2.57 1.49 9.92
N GLY A 156 1.60 2.29 9.52
CA GLY A 156 1.18 2.44 8.14
C GLY A 156 1.03 3.90 7.74
N ARG A 157 0.83 4.13 6.45
CA ARG A 157 0.57 5.46 5.90
C ARG A 157 -0.55 5.41 4.88
N ILE A 158 -1.40 6.42 4.87
CA ILE A 158 -2.43 6.58 3.86
C ILE A 158 -1.75 6.76 2.49
N CYS A 159 -2.00 5.83 1.56
CA CYS A 159 -1.41 5.86 0.23
C CYS A 159 -2.42 6.20 -0.87
N GLU A 160 -3.69 5.89 -0.66
CA GLU A 160 -4.75 6.17 -1.62
C GLU A 160 -5.99 6.68 -0.88
N LYS A 161 -6.66 7.68 -1.47
CA LYS A 161 -7.94 8.21 -1.01
C LYS A 161 -8.91 8.13 -2.20
N GLY A 162 -10.01 7.40 -2.02
CA GLY A 162 -11.06 7.26 -3.03
C GLY A 162 -11.62 8.62 -3.42
N VAL A 163 -11.92 8.79 -4.69
CA VAL A 163 -12.53 10.00 -5.26
C VAL A 163 -14.02 9.86 -5.51
N SER A 164 -14.56 8.64 -5.36
CA SER A 164 -15.96 8.32 -5.52
C SER A 164 -16.46 7.61 -4.27
N ALA A 165 -17.63 8.02 -3.79
CA ALA A 165 -18.30 7.32 -2.70
C ALA A 165 -19.00 6.07 -3.23
N ASP A 166 -19.03 5.03 -2.41
CA ASP A 166 -19.99 3.94 -2.57
C ASP A 166 -21.39 4.47 -2.23
N VAL A 167 -22.32 4.34 -3.18
CA VAL A 167 -23.67 4.93 -3.09
C VAL A 167 -24.52 4.28 -2.00
N MET A 168 -24.27 3.00 -1.70
CA MET A 168 -25.05 2.26 -0.71
C MET A 168 -24.58 2.56 0.71
N SER A 169 -23.28 2.58 0.93
CA SER A 169 -22.68 2.81 2.26
C SER A 169 -22.39 4.28 2.55
N ARG A 170 -22.47 5.18 1.55
CA ARG A 170 -22.09 6.60 1.63
C ARG A 170 -20.71 6.79 2.25
N SER A 171 -19.77 5.95 1.82
CA SER A 171 -18.40 5.96 2.34
C SER A 171 -17.39 6.02 1.21
N TYR A 172 -16.22 6.53 1.51
CA TYR A 172 -15.07 6.58 0.62
C TYR A 172 -14.04 5.56 1.05
N ASP A 173 -13.46 4.87 0.08
CA ASP A 173 -12.35 3.95 0.33
C ASP A 173 -11.06 4.71 0.61
N LEU A 174 -10.38 4.31 1.67
CA LEU A 174 -9.07 4.82 2.04
C LEU A 174 -8.13 3.63 2.21
N LYS A 175 -6.97 3.66 1.53
CA LYS A 175 -6.00 2.58 1.61
C LYS A 175 -4.75 3.02 2.34
N ILE A 176 -4.34 2.18 3.27
CA ILE A 176 -3.16 2.36 4.10
C ILE A 176 -2.14 1.31 3.73
N ILE A 177 -0.94 1.71 3.37
CA ILE A 177 0.17 0.81 3.06
C ILE A 177 0.98 0.52 4.32
N ILE A 178 1.36 -0.75 4.49
CA ILE A 178 2.15 -1.24 5.61
C ILE A 178 3.31 -2.07 5.04
N ASP A 179 4.51 -1.85 5.55
CA ASP A 179 5.66 -2.70 5.27
C ASP A 179 5.56 -4.02 6.06
N ASN A 180 5.63 -5.14 5.36
CA ASN A 180 5.49 -6.48 5.92
C ASN A 180 6.78 -7.29 5.70
N LYS A 181 7.91 -6.76 6.18
CA LYS A 181 9.24 -7.36 6.00
C LYS A 181 9.35 -8.77 6.60
N ASP A 182 8.66 -9.02 7.70
CA ASP A 182 8.63 -10.32 8.39
C ASP A 182 7.61 -11.30 7.79
N GLY A 183 6.79 -10.85 6.83
CA GLY A 183 5.81 -11.68 6.11
C GLY A 183 4.66 -12.20 6.97
N LYS A 184 4.45 -11.63 8.17
CA LYS A 184 3.41 -12.11 9.11
C LYS A 184 2.01 -11.61 8.78
N LEU A 185 1.90 -10.45 8.11
CA LEU A 185 0.62 -9.95 7.64
C LEU A 185 0.19 -10.73 6.40
N MET A 186 -1.02 -11.27 6.44
CA MET A 186 -1.61 -12.02 5.34
C MET A 186 -2.88 -11.34 4.83
N PRO A 187 -3.15 -11.35 3.53
CA PRO A 187 -4.41 -10.88 2.99
C PRO A 187 -5.60 -11.59 3.65
N GLY A 188 -6.65 -10.83 3.96
CA GLY A 188 -7.85 -11.34 4.64
C GLY A 188 -7.82 -11.25 6.16
N MET A 189 -6.73 -10.81 6.78
CA MET A 189 -6.70 -10.53 8.22
C MET A 189 -7.55 -9.31 8.56
N ILE A 190 -8.30 -9.40 9.67
CA ILE A 190 -9.07 -8.29 10.23
C ILE A 190 -8.15 -7.47 11.13
N CYS A 191 -8.23 -6.15 11.01
CA CYS A 191 -7.43 -5.21 11.79
C CYS A 191 -8.26 -4.01 12.24
N GLU A 192 -7.83 -3.41 13.32
CA GLU A 192 -8.30 -2.14 13.85
C GLU A 192 -7.32 -1.04 13.42
N VAL A 193 -7.84 0.06 12.89
CA VAL A 193 -7.00 1.15 12.36
C VAL A 193 -7.27 2.41 13.19
N SER A 194 -6.20 2.98 13.74
CA SER A 194 -6.19 4.27 14.41
C SER A 194 -5.38 5.27 13.59
N ILE A 195 -6.04 6.34 13.14
CA ILE A 195 -5.38 7.40 12.37
C ILE A 195 -5.25 8.62 13.28
N CYS A 196 -4.03 9.10 13.49
CA CYS A 196 -3.79 10.31 14.28
C CYS A 196 -4.37 11.53 13.54
N LYS A 197 -5.30 12.25 14.16
CA LYS A 197 -5.74 13.54 13.63
C LYS A 197 -4.55 14.52 13.64
N LEU A 198 -4.37 15.24 12.56
CA LEU A 198 -3.26 16.22 12.39
C LEU A 198 -3.49 17.55 13.14
N GLU A 199 -4.54 17.66 13.94
CA GLU A 199 -4.77 18.85 14.75
C GLU A 199 -3.84 18.82 15.97
N SER A 200 -2.67 19.43 15.83
CA SER A 200 -1.92 19.93 16.96
C SER A 200 -2.69 21.10 17.55
N MET A 201 -3.74 20.84 18.31
CA MET A 201 -4.31 21.88 19.15
C MET A 201 -3.35 22.10 20.31
N THR A 202 -2.74 23.28 20.36
CA THR A 202 -2.10 23.75 21.58
C THR A 202 -3.22 23.96 22.59
N VAL A 203 -3.36 23.04 23.53
CA VAL A 203 -4.38 23.10 24.57
C VAL A 203 -3.75 23.49 25.88
N LEU A 204 -4.35 24.41 26.58
CA LEU A 204 -3.97 24.72 27.95
C LEU A 204 -4.51 23.61 28.85
N VAL A 205 -3.64 23.05 29.68
CA VAL A 205 -3.98 21.99 30.64
C VAL A 205 -3.65 22.44 32.03
N LEU A 206 -4.65 22.39 32.94
CA LEU A 206 -4.47 22.69 34.35
C LEU A 206 -4.72 21.44 35.22
N PRO A 207 -4.02 21.31 36.35
CA PRO A 207 -4.38 20.31 37.37
C PRO A 207 -5.84 20.46 37.82
N ALA A 208 -6.53 19.36 38.00
CA ALA A 208 -7.94 19.38 38.41
C ALA A 208 -8.17 20.12 39.75
N SER A 209 -7.17 20.12 40.61
CA SER A 209 -7.20 20.80 41.92
C SER A 209 -7.29 22.33 41.86
N VAL A 210 -6.95 22.91 40.70
CA VAL A 210 -6.91 24.37 40.49
C VAL A 210 -8.28 24.93 40.10
N ILE A 211 -9.10 24.08 39.50
CA ILE A 211 -10.45 24.48 39.03
C ILE A 211 -11.42 24.45 40.19
N GLN A 212 -12.09 25.56 40.43
CA GLN A 212 -13.08 25.71 41.46
C GLN A 212 -14.48 25.95 40.86
N LEU A 213 -15.51 25.72 41.66
CA LEU A 213 -16.90 26.01 41.31
C LEU A 213 -17.38 27.22 42.10
N ASP A 214 -18.10 28.12 41.46
CA ASP A 214 -18.80 29.20 42.13
C ASP A 214 -20.17 28.78 42.66
N ASP A 215 -20.86 29.68 43.33
CA ASP A 215 -22.23 29.47 43.90
C ASP A 215 -23.27 29.12 42.83
N LYS A 216 -22.99 29.39 41.57
CA LYS A 216 -23.84 29.09 40.41
C LYS A 216 -23.37 27.84 39.66
N ASN A 217 -22.47 27.05 40.25
CA ASN A 217 -21.88 25.83 39.67
C ASN A 217 -21.08 26.05 38.38
N LYS A 218 -20.53 27.26 38.17
CA LYS A 218 -19.66 27.61 37.05
C LYS A 218 -18.21 27.43 37.47
N GLN A 219 -17.40 26.93 36.53
CA GLN A 219 -15.96 26.67 36.73
C GLN A 219 -15.19 27.98 36.62
N PHE A 220 -14.24 28.18 37.55
CA PHE A 220 -13.32 29.30 37.53
C PHE A 220 -11.94 28.92 38.08
N VAL A 221 -10.96 29.75 37.80
CA VAL A 221 -9.62 29.70 38.35
C VAL A 221 -9.22 31.07 38.88
N TRP A 222 -8.25 31.13 39.82
CA TRP A 222 -7.63 32.34 40.24
C TRP A 222 -6.42 32.63 39.38
N ILE A 223 -6.36 33.83 38.79
CA ILE A 223 -5.19 34.32 38.05
C ILE A 223 -4.51 35.47 38.80
N ASN A 224 -3.23 35.61 38.57
CA ASN A 224 -2.47 36.76 39.06
C ASN A 224 -2.60 37.92 38.04
N ALA A 225 -3.31 38.94 38.38
CA ALA A 225 -3.40 40.18 37.62
C ALA A 225 -2.66 41.29 38.40
N ASP A 226 -1.47 41.63 37.97
CA ASP A 226 -0.60 42.69 38.55
C ASP A 226 -0.41 42.54 40.08
N GLY A 227 -0.16 41.31 40.54
CA GLY A 227 0.06 41.02 41.98
C GLY A 227 -1.17 40.84 42.80
N LYS A 228 -2.38 40.86 42.21
CA LYS A 228 -3.69 40.64 42.85
C LYS A 228 -4.38 39.43 42.26
N ALA A 229 -5.15 38.75 43.08
CA ALA A 229 -5.95 37.64 42.64
C ALA A 229 -7.22 38.13 41.90
N GLU A 230 -7.42 37.66 40.70
CA GLU A 230 -8.61 37.90 39.89
C GLU A 230 -9.32 36.57 39.59
N LYS A 231 -10.65 36.54 39.74
CA LYS A 231 -11.48 35.38 39.42
C LYS A 231 -11.73 35.34 37.92
N ARG A 232 -11.24 34.28 37.23
CA ARG A 232 -11.44 34.11 35.81
C ARG A 232 -12.29 32.86 35.54
N MET A 233 -13.43 33.08 34.87
CA MET A 233 -14.29 31.98 34.44
C MET A 233 -13.66 31.19 33.33
N VAL A 234 -13.74 29.85 33.42
CA VAL A 234 -13.14 28.95 32.43
C VAL A 234 -14.16 27.91 31.99
N THR A 235 -14.00 27.49 30.71
CA THR A 235 -14.73 26.34 30.17
C THR A 235 -13.76 25.19 30.01
N THR A 236 -14.16 24.02 30.53
CA THR A 236 -13.32 22.82 30.47
C THR A 236 -13.88 21.80 29.48
N SER A 237 -13.00 20.94 28.98
CA SER A 237 -13.36 19.79 28.13
C SER A 237 -12.93 18.48 28.81
N LEU A 238 -12.23 17.60 28.09
CA LEU A 238 -11.83 16.28 28.54
C LEU A 238 -10.74 16.31 29.62
N GLN A 239 -10.85 15.41 30.60
CA GLN A 239 -9.79 15.15 31.56
C GLN A 239 -8.75 14.22 30.91
N THR A 240 -7.47 14.57 31.01
CA THR A 240 -6.33 13.81 30.54
C THR A 240 -5.46 13.34 31.70
N ASN A 241 -4.49 12.47 31.44
CA ASN A 241 -3.49 12.05 32.43
C ASN A 241 -2.62 13.21 32.98
N LYS A 242 -2.61 14.36 32.29
CA LYS A 242 -1.84 15.55 32.68
C LYS A 242 -2.70 16.63 33.35
N GLY A 243 -4.02 16.50 33.36
CA GLY A 243 -4.95 17.46 33.92
C GLY A 243 -6.22 17.65 33.06
N ILE A 244 -6.91 18.73 33.29
CA ILE A 244 -8.17 19.11 32.59
C ILE A 244 -7.83 20.13 31.49
N ILE A 245 -8.33 19.90 30.29
CA ILE A 245 -8.15 20.80 29.14
C ILE A 245 -9.09 22.01 29.32
N ILE A 246 -8.53 23.20 29.21
CA ILE A 246 -9.24 24.47 29.18
C ILE A 246 -9.50 24.84 27.73
N THR A 247 -10.78 25.04 27.37
CA THR A 247 -11.18 25.43 26.01
C THR A 247 -11.44 26.91 25.87
N ASP A 248 -11.75 27.58 26.93
CA ASP A 248 -12.02 29.04 26.93
C ASP A 248 -11.76 29.66 28.30
N GLY A 249 -11.45 30.96 28.33
CA GLY A 249 -11.25 31.75 29.52
C GLY A 249 -9.80 31.98 29.95
N LEU A 250 -8.80 31.27 29.36
CA LEU A 250 -7.39 31.50 29.62
C LEU A 250 -6.59 31.64 28.31
N SER A 251 -5.53 32.40 28.40
CA SER A 251 -4.54 32.60 27.33
C SER A 251 -3.16 32.08 27.73
N GLU A 252 -2.32 31.78 26.74
CA GLU A 252 -0.93 31.43 26.98
C GLU A 252 -0.18 32.62 27.61
N GLY A 253 0.43 32.41 28.76
CA GLY A 253 1.09 33.46 29.54
C GLY A 253 0.32 33.88 30.77
N ASP A 254 -0.95 33.49 30.96
CA ASP A 254 -1.69 33.78 32.19
C ASP A 254 -1.07 33.04 33.40
N GLU A 255 -0.81 33.77 34.48
CA GLU A 255 -0.28 33.19 35.72
C GLU A 255 -1.45 32.67 36.60
N VAL A 256 -1.59 31.35 36.72
CA VAL A 256 -2.65 30.72 37.47
C VAL A 256 -2.18 30.33 38.87
N VAL A 257 -2.98 30.57 39.89
CA VAL A 257 -2.70 30.20 41.27
C VAL A 257 -2.90 28.69 41.46
N VAL A 258 -1.81 27.95 41.66
CA VAL A 258 -1.83 26.47 41.75
C VAL A 258 -1.90 25.98 43.18
N GLU A 259 -1.32 26.73 44.14
CA GLU A 259 -1.34 26.41 45.58
C GLU A 259 -1.97 27.51 46.37
N GLY A 260 -2.75 27.16 47.37
CA GLY A 260 -3.39 28.12 48.29
C GLY A 260 -4.73 28.70 47.78
N GLN A 261 -5.20 28.25 46.62
CA GLN A 261 -6.42 28.75 45.93
C GLN A 261 -7.68 28.74 46.81
N GLN A 262 -7.75 27.87 47.82
CA GLN A 262 -8.89 27.81 48.78
C GLN A 262 -8.94 28.96 49.77
N LYS A 263 -7.83 29.71 49.91
CA LYS A 263 -7.71 30.84 50.85
C LYS A 263 -7.69 32.19 50.14
N VAL A 264 -7.83 32.16 48.82
CA VAL A 264 -7.81 33.35 47.97
C VAL A 264 -9.20 33.92 47.85
N SER A 265 -9.32 35.24 48.03
CA SER A 265 -10.50 36.02 47.74
C SER A 265 -10.15 37.08 46.68
N GLU A 266 -11.18 37.62 46.02
CA GLU A 266 -11.01 38.59 44.95
C GLU A 266 -10.22 39.84 45.44
N HIS A 267 -9.24 40.27 44.65
CA HIS A 267 -8.36 41.42 44.92
C HIS A 267 -7.33 41.27 46.07
N VAL A 268 -7.15 40.08 46.62
CA VAL A 268 -6.10 39.81 47.60
C VAL A 268 -4.72 39.86 46.96
N SER A 269 -3.76 40.51 47.60
CA SER A 269 -2.37 40.55 47.15
C SER A 269 -1.71 39.15 47.20
N LEU A 270 -1.19 38.68 46.08
CA LEU A 270 -0.50 37.41 45.95
C LEU A 270 0.99 37.54 46.23
N LYS A 271 1.52 36.68 47.10
CA LYS A 271 2.97 36.51 47.26
C LYS A 271 3.41 35.27 46.44
N ILE A 272 4.19 35.49 45.40
CA ILE A 272 4.74 34.39 44.61
C ILE A 272 5.82 33.72 45.44
N LYS A 273 5.62 32.44 45.74
CA LYS A 273 6.65 31.57 46.34
C LYS A 273 7.47 31.02 45.21
N ARG A 274 8.70 31.50 45.05
CA ARG A 274 9.68 30.96 44.12
C ARG A 274 10.25 29.64 44.59
#